data_dc59488b22ac5bb82e174f8e4e482136
#
_entry.id   dc59488b22ac5bb82e174f8e4e482136
#
_cell.length_a   1.000
_cell.length_b   1.000
_cell.length_c   1.000
_cell.angle_alpha   90.00
_cell.angle_beta   90.00
_cell.angle_gamma   90.00
#
_symmetry.space_group_name_H-M   'P 1'
#
loop_
_entity.id
_entity.type
_entity.pdbx_description
1 polymer ?
#
loop_
_entity_poly.entity_id
_entity_poly.type
_entity_poly.pdbx_seq_one_letter_code
_entity_poly.pdbx_strand_id
1 'polypeptide(L)'
;MQKRRKHTGLIIVLSILAVLIITVVGAAGIYSRFGGFGTGDRADTGEFSKYATSVSELTVPDEAQIVALGEATHGNKEFQKLRLDVFQVLVEKCGVRAFALEGDFGGCEAINRYIHGADGTAAEALSATGFAIYRTEEMENLVEWM
;
A
#
# COMPACT_ATOMS: atom_id res chain seq x y z
N MET A 1 41.15 46.47 -20.60
CA MET A 1 40.82 45.03 -20.35
C MET A 1 39.69 44.80 -19.36
N GLN A 2 39.19 45.78 -18.64
CA GLN A 2 38.19 45.62 -17.53
C GLN A 2 36.72 45.45 -18.05
N LYS A 3 36.39 45.98 -19.24
CA LYS A 3 35.03 45.91 -19.80
C LYS A 3 34.58 44.49 -20.25
N ARG A 4 35.55 43.69 -20.72
CA ARG A 4 35.28 42.27 -21.16
C ARG A 4 34.89 41.33 -20.01
N ARG A 5 35.46 41.50 -18.81
CA ARG A 5 35.17 40.68 -17.63
C ARG A 5 33.77 40.88 -17.08
N LYS A 6 33.20 42.10 -17.18
CA LYS A 6 31.82 42.36 -16.74
C LYS A 6 30.74 41.68 -17.57
N HIS A 7 30.97 41.59 -18.91
CA HIS A 7 30.02 40.90 -19.78
C HIS A 7 30.06 39.37 -19.60
N THR A 8 31.25 38.79 -19.34
CA THR A 8 31.36 37.37 -19.09
C THR A 8 30.62 36.94 -17.79
N GLY A 9 30.76 37.72 -16.71
CA GLY A 9 30.02 37.49 -15.48
C GLY A 9 28.50 37.58 -15.66
N LEU A 10 28.04 38.57 -16.40
CA LEU A 10 26.61 38.74 -16.70
C LEU A 10 26.06 37.57 -17.52
N ILE A 11 26.81 37.11 -18.53
CA ILE A 11 26.42 35.94 -19.34
C ILE A 11 26.32 34.68 -18.50
N ILE A 12 27.28 34.42 -17.60
CA ILE A 12 27.22 33.26 -16.70
C ILE A 12 26.00 33.32 -15.80
N VAL A 13 25.70 34.47 -15.20
CA VAL A 13 24.54 34.64 -14.31
C VAL A 13 23.24 34.42 -15.09
N LEU A 14 23.12 34.97 -16.28
CA LEU A 14 21.94 34.78 -17.15
C LEU A 14 21.76 33.32 -17.58
N SER A 15 22.87 32.64 -17.89
CA SER A 15 22.82 31.22 -18.24
C SER A 15 22.35 30.34 -17.08
N ILE A 16 22.85 30.61 -15.88
CA ILE A 16 22.41 29.89 -14.66
C ILE A 16 20.92 30.14 -14.39
N LEU A 17 20.48 31.40 -14.55
CA LEU A 17 19.08 31.75 -14.35
C LEU A 17 18.17 31.08 -15.38
N ALA A 18 18.60 31.02 -16.64
CA ALA A 18 17.86 30.34 -17.71
C ALA A 18 17.74 28.82 -17.44
N VAL A 19 18.82 28.18 -17.02
CA VAL A 19 18.80 26.74 -16.66
C VAL A 19 17.86 26.51 -15.47
N LEU A 20 17.91 27.35 -14.44
CA LEU A 20 17.01 27.26 -13.28
C LEU A 20 15.53 27.38 -13.69
N ILE A 21 15.20 28.36 -14.55
CA ILE A 21 13.83 28.54 -15.05
C ILE A 21 13.38 27.32 -15.85
N ILE A 22 14.22 26.80 -16.75
CA ILE A 22 13.90 25.61 -17.54
C ILE A 22 13.66 24.39 -16.63
N THR A 23 14.48 24.23 -15.60
CA THR A 23 14.35 23.13 -14.65
C THR A 23 13.05 23.23 -13.85
N VAL A 24 12.70 24.43 -13.36
CA VAL A 24 11.46 24.65 -12.59
C VAL A 24 10.22 24.46 -13.48
N VAL A 25 10.23 25.03 -14.70
CA VAL A 25 9.11 24.88 -15.65
C VAL A 25 8.98 23.42 -16.11
N GLY A 26 10.11 22.75 -16.37
CA GLY A 26 10.12 21.33 -16.72
C GLY A 26 9.59 20.47 -15.59
N ALA A 27 10.04 20.69 -14.35
CA ALA A 27 9.55 19.98 -13.17
C ALA A 27 8.05 20.25 -12.92
N ALA A 28 7.59 21.50 -13.05
CA ALA A 28 6.18 21.84 -12.95
C ALA A 28 5.34 21.19 -14.05
N GLY A 29 5.84 21.12 -15.28
CA GLY A 29 5.19 20.44 -16.41
C GLY A 29 5.10 18.92 -16.19
N ILE A 30 6.16 18.30 -15.66
CA ILE A 30 6.15 16.89 -15.30
C ILE A 30 5.19 16.65 -14.13
N TYR A 31 5.24 17.49 -13.10
CA TYR A 31 4.35 17.39 -11.96
C TYR A 31 2.87 17.55 -12.36
N SER A 32 2.53 18.52 -13.24
CA SER A 32 1.16 18.69 -13.74
C SER A 32 0.69 17.52 -14.61
N ARG A 33 1.59 16.83 -15.29
CA ARG A 33 1.26 15.72 -16.19
C ARG A 33 1.25 14.35 -15.51
N PHE A 34 2.06 14.17 -14.47
CA PHE A 34 2.23 12.91 -13.74
C PHE A 34 1.95 13.01 -12.24
N GLY A 35 1.92 14.22 -11.68
CA GLY A 35 1.67 14.49 -10.26
C GLY A 35 0.20 14.60 -9.86
N GLY A 36 -0.70 14.32 -10.77
CA GLY A 36 -2.14 14.26 -10.54
C GLY A 36 -2.62 13.03 -9.76
N PHE A 37 -1.76 12.43 -8.98
CA PHE A 37 -2.19 11.49 -7.95
C PHE A 37 -2.90 12.30 -6.85
N GLY A 38 -4.21 12.50 -7.00
CA GLY A 38 -5.01 13.04 -5.92
C GLY A 38 -5.97 14.19 -6.22
N THR A 39 -6.06 14.65 -7.49
CA THR A 39 -7.11 15.58 -7.90
C THR A 39 -8.15 14.94 -8.83
N GLY A 40 -8.24 13.61 -8.83
CA GLY A 40 -9.42 12.96 -9.37
C GLY A 40 -10.65 13.51 -8.62
N ASP A 41 -11.71 13.82 -9.33
CA ASP A 41 -12.98 14.14 -8.71
C ASP A 41 -13.24 13.13 -7.61
N ARG A 42 -13.52 13.63 -6.39
CA ARG A 42 -13.90 12.74 -5.30
C ARG A 42 -15.06 11.89 -5.81
N ALA A 43 -14.86 10.58 -5.85
CA ALA A 43 -15.93 9.66 -6.19
C ALA A 43 -17.17 10.02 -5.34
N ASP A 44 -18.33 10.05 -5.97
CA ASP A 44 -19.57 10.27 -5.25
C ASP A 44 -19.82 9.09 -4.30
N THR A 45 -19.37 9.28 -3.06
CA THR A 45 -19.54 8.26 -2.02
C THR A 45 -21.01 8.02 -1.67
N GLY A 46 -21.90 8.95 -2.03
CA GLY A 46 -23.34 8.80 -1.83
C GLY A 46 -23.94 7.72 -2.72
N GLU A 47 -23.52 7.64 -3.98
CA GLU A 47 -23.93 6.55 -4.87
C GLU A 47 -23.33 5.22 -4.42
N PHE A 48 -22.04 5.19 -4.08
CA PHE A 48 -21.36 3.97 -3.61
C PHE A 48 -22.01 3.42 -2.33
N SER A 49 -22.38 4.30 -1.39
CA SER A 49 -22.97 3.91 -0.11
C SER A 49 -24.30 3.16 -0.25
N LYS A 50 -25.02 3.32 -1.36
CA LYS A 50 -26.28 2.58 -1.63
C LYS A 50 -26.05 1.09 -1.85
N TYR A 51 -24.86 0.71 -2.26
CA TYR A 51 -24.47 -0.67 -2.59
C TYR A 51 -23.50 -1.28 -1.58
N ALA A 52 -22.97 -0.45 -0.66
CA ALA A 52 -22.05 -0.92 0.37
C ALA A 52 -22.84 -1.65 1.48
N THR A 53 -22.33 -2.80 1.88
CA THR A 53 -22.84 -3.58 3.00
C THR A 53 -21.77 -3.71 4.09
N SER A 54 -22.18 -4.07 5.29
CA SER A 54 -21.24 -4.37 6.37
C SER A 54 -20.43 -5.64 6.06
N VAL A 55 -19.17 -5.70 6.48
CA VAL A 55 -18.36 -6.93 6.38
C VAL A 55 -19.06 -8.09 7.08
N SER A 56 -19.76 -7.84 8.17
CA SER A 56 -20.54 -8.85 8.90
C SER A 56 -21.67 -9.48 8.08
N GLU A 57 -22.09 -8.81 6.99
CA GLU A 57 -23.12 -9.31 6.06
C GLU A 57 -22.53 -10.01 4.85
N LEU A 58 -21.20 -10.17 4.81
CA LEU A 58 -20.52 -10.87 3.73
C LEU A 58 -21.09 -12.27 3.56
N THR A 59 -21.44 -12.60 2.33
CA THR A 59 -21.86 -13.93 1.90
C THR A 59 -20.94 -14.42 0.81
N VAL A 60 -20.65 -15.71 0.82
CA VAL A 60 -19.84 -16.38 -0.19
C VAL A 60 -20.67 -17.52 -0.77
N PRO A 61 -20.69 -17.77 -2.10
CA PRO A 61 -21.36 -18.92 -2.68
C PRO A 61 -20.89 -20.23 -2.05
N ASP A 62 -21.79 -21.16 -1.81
CA ASP A 62 -21.48 -22.43 -1.12
C ASP A 62 -20.43 -23.27 -1.85
N GLU A 63 -20.36 -23.13 -3.17
CA GLU A 63 -19.38 -23.82 -4.02
C GLU A 63 -18.01 -23.18 -4.08
N ALA A 64 -17.84 -21.98 -3.50
CA ALA A 64 -16.57 -21.27 -3.52
C ALA A 64 -15.54 -21.97 -2.63
N GLN A 65 -14.42 -22.38 -3.21
CA GLN A 65 -13.30 -23.00 -2.50
C GLN A 65 -12.19 -22.01 -2.17
N ILE A 66 -12.14 -20.88 -2.87
CA ILE A 66 -11.13 -19.83 -2.71
C ILE A 66 -11.84 -18.47 -2.70
N VAL A 67 -11.51 -17.65 -1.72
CA VAL A 67 -11.92 -16.25 -1.65
C VAL A 67 -10.67 -15.39 -1.76
N ALA A 68 -10.60 -14.54 -2.79
CA ALA A 68 -9.46 -13.64 -3.00
C ALA A 68 -9.82 -12.21 -2.59
N LEU A 69 -8.96 -11.59 -1.81
CA LEU A 69 -9.03 -10.18 -1.44
C LEU A 69 -8.03 -9.39 -2.28
N GLY A 70 -8.55 -8.57 -3.20
CA GLY A 70 -7.73 -7.65 -3.98
C GLY A 70 -7.29 -6.44 -3.14
N GLU A 71 -6.21 -5.81 -3.55
CA GLU A 71 -5.65 -4.63 -2.89
C GLU A 71 -5.27 -3.59 -3.94
N ALA A 72 -5.69 -2.33 -3.72
CA ALA A 72 -5.38 -1.24 -4.64
C ALA A 72 -3.96 -0.69 -4.43
N THR A 73 -3.44 -0.72 -3.20
CA THR A 73 -2.10 -0.26 -2.82
C THR A 73 -1.66 -0.88 -1.51
N HIS A 74 -0.40 -1.27 -1.42
CA HIS A 74 0.17 -1.92 -0.23
C HIS A 74 0.27 -1.03 1.02
N GLY A 75 0.27 0.28 0.86
CA GLY A 75 0.50 1.22 1.97
C GLY A 75 -0.76 1.71 2.68
N ASN A 76 -1.93 1.12 2.42
CA ASN A 76 -3.18 1.58 2.99
C ASN A 76 -3.57 0.77 4.25
N LYS A 77 -3.64 1.46 5.39
CA LYS A 77 -3.97 0.88 6.69
C LYS A 77 -5.36 0.24 6.71
N GLU A 78 -6.33 0.87 6.09
CA GLU A 78 -7.72 0.41 6.06
C GLU A 78 -7.86 -0.92 5.32
N PHE A 79 -7.10 -1.11 4.23
CA PHE A 79 -7.08 -2.40 3.51
C PHE A 79 -6.43 -3.50 4.34
N GLN A 80 -5.36 -3.19 5.08
CA GLN A 80 -4.72 -4.16 5.96
C GLN A 80 -5.68 -4.58 7.09
N LYS A 81 -6.38 -3.63 7.72
CA LYS A 81 -7.39 -3.90 8.73
C LYS A 81 -8.54 -4.73 8.17
N LEU A 82 -9.04 -4.38 6.99
CA LEU A 82 -10.14 -5.09 6.33
C LEU A 82 -9.84 -6.57 6.11
N ARG A 83 -8.57 -6.94 5.91
CA ARG A 83 -8.16 -8.35 5.79
C ARG A 83 -8.55 -9.16 7.01
N LEU A 84 -8.27 -8.66 8.21
CA LEU A 84 -8.66 -9.32 9.46
C LEU A 84 -10.18 -9.41 9.58
N ASP A 85 -10.88 -8.28 9.38
CA ASP A 85 -12.34 -8.22 9.53
C ASP A 85 -13.04 -9.22 8.59
N VAL A 86 -12.60 -9.31 7.33
CA VAL A 86 -13.14 -10.27 6.35
C VAL A 86 -12.74 -11.70 6.68
N PHE A 87 -11.48 -11.94 7.06
CA PHE A 87 -11.00 -13.28 7.38
C PHE A 87 -11.75 -13.88 8.57
N GLN A 88 -12.04 -13.09 9.61
CA GLN A 88 -12.85 -13.49 10.75
C GLN A 88 -14.23 -13.99 10.30
N VAL A 89 -14.92 -13.22 9.46
CA VAL A 89 -16.25 -13.62 8.94
C VAL A 89 -16.14 -14.91 8.11
N LEU A 90 -15.12 -15.05 7.28
CA LEU A 90 -14.91 -16.24 6.47
C LEU A 90 -14.61 -17.49 7.31
N VAL A 91 -13.83 -17.35 8.38
CA VAL A 91 -13.58 -18.46 9.32
C VAL A 91 -14.86 -18.86 10.04
N GLU A 92 -15.58 -17.88 10.58
CA GLU A 92 -16.77 -18.12 11.41
C GLU A 92 -17.96 -18.66 10.61
N LYS A 93 -18.22 -18.09 9.43
CA LYS A 93 -19.43 -18.40 8.65
C LYS A 93 -19.20 -19.40 7.52
N CYS A 94 -18.01 -19.40 6.92
CA CYS A 94 -17.73 -20.20 5.73
C CYS A 94 -16.75 -21.35 6.00
N GLY A 95 -16.24 -21.48 7.23
CA GLY A 95 -15.34 -22.57 7.61
C GLY A 95 -13.96 -22.49 6.97
N VAL A 96 -13.52 -21.32 6.51
CA VAL A 96 -12.16 -21.09 5.99
C VAL A 96 -11.12 -21.46 7.05
N ARG A 97 -10.02 -22.11 6.66
CA ARG A 97 -8.97 -22.60 7.56
C ARG A 97 -7.56 -22.27 7.12
N ALA A 98 -7.41 -21.53 6.04
CA ALA A 98 -6.10 -21.13 5.54
C ALA A 98 -6.13 -19.70 5.02
N PHE A 99 -5.07 -18.97 5.30
CA PHE A 99 -4.83 -17.62 4.78
C PHE A 99 -3.55 -17.66 3.93
N ALA A 100 -3.64 -17.27 2.68
CA ALA A 100 -2.50 -17.22 1.77
C ALA A 100 -2.03 -15.78 1.57
N LEU A 101 -0.75 -15.53 1.77
CA LEU A 101 -0.08 -14.26 1.52
C LEU A 101 0.79 -14.35 0.27
N GLU A 102 0.91 -13.25 -0.46
CA GLU A 102 2.01 -13.07 -1.42
C GLU A 102 3.31 -12.88 -0.63
N GLY A 103 4.14 -13.90 -0.58
CA GLY A 103 5.36 -13.85 0.22
C GLY A 103 6.33 -14.98 -0.11
N ASP A 104 7.55 -14.88 0.44
CA ASP A 104 8.49 -15.99 0.36
C ASP A 104 7.92 -17.22 1.09
N PHE A 105 7.96 -18.37 0.43
CA PHE A 105 7.42 -19.62 0.98
C PHE A 105 8.08 -20.00 2.32
N GLY A 106 9.41 -19.90 2.37
CA GLY A 106 10.15 -20.21 3.60
C GLY A 106 9.88 -19.22 4.73
N GLY A 107 9.71 -17.92 4.39
CA GLY A 107 9.34 -16.88 5.34
C GLY A 107 7.91 -17.07 5.88
N CYS A 108 6.97 -17.44 5.02
CA CYS A 108 5.60 -17.73 5.45
C CYS A 108 5.49 -18.96 6.38
N GLU A 109 6.44 -19.90 6.30
CA GLU A 109 6.53 -21.01 7.24
C GLU A 109 6.81 -20.54 8.69
N ALA A 110 7.49 -19.41 8.88
CA ALA A 110 7.66 -18.82 10.21
C ALA A 110 6.33 -18.39 10.82
N ILE A 111 5.46 -17.77 10.00
CA ILE A 111 4.10 -17.41 10.41
C ILE A 111 3.30 -18.69 10.74
N ASN A 112 3.36 -19.69 9.86
CA ASN A 112 2.65 -20.96 10.06
C ASN A 112 3.06 -21.64 11.37
N ARG A 113 4.33 -21.68 11.71
CA ARG A 113 4.79 -22.22 12.99
C ARG A 113 4.32 -21.41 14.18
N TYR A 114 4.35 -20.08 14.09
CA TYR A 114 3.91 -19.20 15.15
C TYR A 114 2.43 -19.42 15.50
N ILE A 115 1.53 -19.40 14.50
CA ILE A 115 0.09 -19.64 14.73
C ILE A 115 -0.23 -21.06 15.22
N HIS A 116 0.71 -21.99 15.11
CA HIS A 116 0.62 -23.35 15.68
C HIS A 116 1.35 -23.49 17.02
N GLY A 117 1.68 -22.38 17.68
CA GLY A 117 2.19 -22.33 19.04
C GLY A 117 3.71 -22.41 19.19
N ALA A 118 4.47 -22.11 18.14
CA ALA A 118 5.92 -21.92 18.31
C ALA A 118 6.21 -20.63 19.10
N ASP A 119 7.30 -20.63 19.86
CA ASP A 119 7.78 -19.45 20.58
C ASP A 119 8.11 -18.29 19.64
N GLY A 120 7.96 -17.06 20.13
CA GLY A 120 8.26 -15.83 19.40
C GLY A 120 7.12 -14.82 19.42
N THR A 121 7.14 -13.90 18.49
CA THR A 121 6.12 -12.87 18.30
C THR A 121 5.61 -12.85 16.87
N ALA A 122 4.38 -12.33 16.67
CA ALA A 122 3.83 -12.11 15.33
C ALA A 122 4.73 -11.20 14.47
N ALA A 123 5.32 -10.17 15.09
CA ALA A 123 6.25 -9.26 14.43
C ALA A 123 7.51 -9.98 13.91
N GLU A 124 8.10 -10.88 14.69
CA GLU A 124 9.24 -11.70 14.28
C GLU A 124 8.87 -12.64 13.13
N ALA A 125 7.73 -13.32 13.24
CA ALA A 125 7.23 -14.22 12.21
C ALA A 125 6.95 -13.49 10.89
N LEU A 126 6.31 -12.32 10.93
CA LEU A 126 6.06 -11.47 9.76
C LEU A 126 7.36 -10.95 9.15
N SER A 127 8.36 -10.59 9.98
CA SER A 127 9.66 -10.12 9.49
C SER A 127 10.41 -11.18 8.68
N ALA A 128 10.20 -12.47 8.96
CA ALA A 128 10.80 -13.58 8.26
C ALA A 128 10.34 -13.69 6.80
N THR A 129 9.18 -13.14 6.43
CA THR A 129 8.69 -13.11 5.04
C THR A 129 9.57 -12.27 4.10
N GLY A 130 10.43 -11.40 4.63
CA GLY A 130 11.24 -10.48 3.84
C GLY A 130 10.49 -9.27 3.29
N PHE A 131 9.17 -9.22 3.38
CA PHE A 131 8.33 -8.15 2.84
C PHE A 131 8.04 -7.07 3.89
N ALA A 132 8.59 -5.87 3.66
CA ALA A 132 8.40 -4.74 4.57
C ALA A 132 6.92 -4.29 4.67
N ILE A 133 6.13 -4.53 3.64
CA ILE A 133 4.70 -4.18 3.57
C ILE A 133 3.85 -4.92 4.63
N TYR A 134 4.33 -6.03 5.16
CA TYR A 134 3.62 -6.80 6.19
C TYR A 134 4.07 -6.49 7.62
N ARG A 135 5.07 -5.60 7.79
CA ARG A 135 5.55 -5.16 9.11
C ARG A 135 4.68 -4.02 9.64
N THR A 136 3.42 -4.31 9.87
CA THR A 136 2.41 -3.34 10.32
C THR A 136 1.62 -3.92 11.49
N GLU A 137 1.12 -3.06 12.36
CA GLU A 137 0.27 -3.43 13.48
C GLU A 137 -0.97 -4.23 13.03
N GLU A 138 -1.54 -3.88 11.87
CA GLU A 138 -2.70 -4.55 11.33
C GLU A 138 -2.42 -6.00 10.93
N MET A 139 -1.24 -6.26 10.36
CA MET A 139 -0.81 -7.61 10.03
C MET A 139 -0.40 -8.42 11.27
N GLU A 140 0.21 -7.77 12.26
CA GLU A 140 0.46 -8.38 13.55
C GLU A 140 -0.86 -8.82 14.21
N ASN A 141 -1.85 -7.93 14.26
CA ASN A 141 -3.19 -8.25 14.79
C ASN A 141 -3.87 -9.42 14.04
N LEU A 142 -3.67 -9.53 12.72
CA LEU A 142 -4.20 -10.65 11.95
C LEU A 142 -3.53 -11.97 12.36
N VAL A 143 -2.21 -11.98 12.46
CA VAL A 143 -1.43 -13.17 12.82
C VAL A 143 -1.67 -13.58 14.27
N GLU A 144 -1.80 -12.61 15.20
CA GLU A 144 -2.15 -12.85 16.61
C GLU A 144 -3.54 -13.47 16.76
N TRP A 145 -4.47 -13.11 15.91
CA TRP A 145 -5.83 -13.64 15.94
C TRP A 145 -5.92 -15.08 15.40
N MET A 146 -5.04 -15.46 14.48
CA MET A 146 -5.03 -16.79 13.85
C MET A 146 -4.68 -17.89 14.83
#